data_428069d5f8a3bbf18c82caeda28b7021
#
_entry.id   428069d5f8a3bbf18c82caeda28b7021
#
_cell.length_a   1.000
_cell.length_b   1.000
_cell.length_c   1.000
_cell.angle_alpha   90.00
_cell.angle_beta   90.00
_cell.angle_gamma   90.00
#
_symmetry.space_group_name_H-M   'P 1'
#
loop_
_entity.id
_entity.type
_entity.pdbx_description
1 polymer ?
#
loop_
_entity_poly.entity_id
_entity_poly.type
_entity_poly.pdbx_seq_one_letter_code
_entity_poly.pdbx_strand_id
1 'polypeptide(L)'
;LSLLACTTLALSACKPTDTQPAPHAQEATATANADASAAVSKAATSSTTAPAGDDNLNAVLWMQRSEEYRAVAEQTYRAAADKLDSALKQLNWDALVPEERGNAATGLKPAVVLDVDETVLDNSPYQARLLRDGKEYDALSWDQWVAEKKATAIPGVVDFAKAANARGITLIYISNRAVHLKDATLANLRSVGLPAADDSVFLGLGTVVQGCEQNGSEKNCRRQLAGQKYRVLMQFGDQLGDFVQVSANTRQARGALLQQYHDWFGKRWWMLPNPSYGGWEPAQFNNDYAQPWQTRHDAKRAALEVAR
;
A
#
# COMPACT_ATOMS: atom_id res chain seq x y z
N LEU A 1 -32.25 -25.24 -58.38
CA LEU A 1 -33.66 -25.08 -57.97
C LEU A 1 -33.69 -24.21 -56.69
N SER A 2 -34.24 -23.01 -56.89
CA SER A 2 -34.48 -21.93 -55.94
C SER A 2 -35.48 -22.32 -54.89
N LEU A 3 -35.36 -21.78 -53.66
CA LEU A 3 -36.47 -21.25 -52.90
C LEU A 3 -35.98 -20.14 -51.95
N LEU A 4 -36.37 -18.90 -52.24
CA LEU A 4 -36.36 -17.73 -51.37
C LEU A 4 -37.42 -17.92 -50.29
N ALA A 5 -37.10 -17.62 -49.06
CA ALA A 5 -38.06 -17.38 -48.02
C ALA A 5 -37.81 -15.99 -47.41
N CYS A 6 -38.75 -15.09 -47.68
CA CYS A 6 -38.90 -13.74 -47.21
C CYS A 6 -39.48 -13.79 -45.77
N THR A 7 -38.82 -13.21 -44.78
CA THR A 7 -39.43 -12.98 -43.46
C THR A 7 -39.45 -11.48 -43.16
N THR A 8 -40.65 -11.00 -42.96
CA THR A 8 -41.08 -9.63 -42.70
C THR A 8 -40.62 -9.11 -41.34
N LEU A 9 -40.03 -7.89 -41.32
CA LEU A 9 -39.80 -7.09 -40.13
C LEU A 9 -41.10 -6.50 -39.59
N ALA A 10 -41.41 -6.77 -38.34
CA ALA A 10 -42.40 -6.06 -37.57
C ALA A 10 -41.73 -4.91 -36.79
N LEU A 11 -42.06 -3.66 -37.14
CA LEU A 11 -41.74 -2.50 -36.33
C LEU A 11 -42.71 -2.41 -35.15
N SER A 12 -42.20 -2.51 -33.96
CA SER A 12 -42.91 -2.12 -32.72
C SER A 12 -42.52 -0.68 -32.34
N ALA A 13 -43.53 0.19 -32.39
CA ALA A 13 -43.42 1.59 -32.01
C ALA A 13 -43.40 1.71 -30.47
N CYS A 14 -42.38 2.30 -29.90
CA CYS A 14 -42.33 2.74 -28.51
C CYS A 14 -43.08 4.08 -28.35
N LYS A 15 -44.00 4.14 -27.41
CA LYS A 15 -44.67 5.36 -26.95
C LYS A 15 -43.69 6.15 -26.04
N PRO A 16 -43.70 7.48 -26.09
CA PRO A 16 -42.94 8.30 -25.15
C PRO A 16 -43.68 8.37 -23.79
N THR A 17 -42.92 8.15 -22.71
CA THR A 17 -43.37 8.39 -21.34
C THR A 17 -43.10 9.84 -20.97
N ASP A 18 -44.14 10.53 -20.47
CA ASP A 18 -44.13 11.87 -19.94
C ASP A 18 -43.11 12.02 -18.79
N THR A 19 -42.21 12.98 -18.93
CA THR A 19 -41.34 13.47 -17.86
C THR A 19 -42.00 14.61 -17.12
N GLN A 20 -42.36 14.38 -15.88
CA GLN A 20 -42.87 15.39 -14.95
C GLN A 20 -41.69 16.22 -14.41
N PRO A 21 -41.75 17.56 -14.41
CA PRO A 21 -40.68 18.41 -13.90
C PRO A 21 -40.64 18.48 -12.39
N ALA A 22 -39.42 18.55 -11.82
CA ALA A 22 -39.16 18.71 -10.41
C ALA A 22 -39.59 20.11 -9.90
N PRO A 23 -40.01 20.23 -8.62
CA PRO A 23 -40.48 21.50 -8.09
C PRO A 23 -39.32 22.47 -7.78
N HIS A 24 -39.51 23.70 -8.20
CA HIS A 24 -38.66 24.84 -7.90
C HIS A 24 -38.62 25.16 -6.39
N ALA A 25 -37.42 25.39 -5.85
CA ALA A 25 -37.23 25.94 -4.53
C ALA A 25 -37.69 27.40 -4.50
N GLN A 26 -38.58 27.77 -3.58
CA GLN A 26 -38.98 29.13 -3.29
C GLN A 26 -37.92 29.82 -2.42
N GLU A 27 -37.43 30.97 -2.89
CA GLU A 27 -36.69 31.94 -2.10
C GLU A 27 -37.58 32.51 -1.01
N ALA A 28 -37.11 32.39 0.23
CA ALA A 28 -37.70 33.11 1.35
C ALA A 28 -36.86 34.37 1.64
N THR A 29 -37.43 35.52 1.32
CA THR A 29 -36.94 36.83 1.74
C THR A 29 -37.16 36.99 3.23
N ALA A 30 -36.06 37.15 4.00
CA ALA A 30 -36.12 37.55 5.38
C ALA A 30 -35.78 39.05 5.51
N THR A 31 -36.73 39.79 5.99
CA THR A 31 -36.61 41.21 6.39
C THR A 31 -35.82 41.35 7.68
N ALA A 32 -34.91 42.30 7.67
CA ALA A 32 -34.12 42.73 8.82
C ALA A 32 -34.97 43.37 9.90
N ASN A 33 -34.69 43.04 11.15
CA ASN A 33 -34.90 43.96 12.28
C ASN A 33 -33.66 43.96 13.17
N ALA A 34 -33.09 45.15 13.30
CA ALA A 34 -32.05 45.49 14.25
C ALA A 34 -32.68 45.73 15.63
N ASP A 35 -32.06 45.20 16.69
CA ASP A 35 -31.75 46.00 17.88
C ASP A 35 -30.90 45.19 18.87
N ALA A 36 -29.75 45.74 19.14
CA ALA A 36 -29.04 45.98 20.39
C ALA A 36 -29.09 44.93 21.53
N SER A 37 -27.96 44.39 21.91
CA SER A 37 -27.37 44.71 23.21
C SER A 37 -26.01 44.01 23.38
N ALA A 38 -24.98 44.75 23.72
CA ALA A 38 -23.65 44.32 24.02
C ALA A 38 -23.62 43.40 25.25
N ALA A 39 -23.22 42.14 25.05
CA ALA A 39 -22.65 41.34 26.11
C ALA A 39 -21.28 40.84 25.62
N VAL A 40 -20.23 41.48 26.16
CA VAL A 40 -18.86 41.02 25.99
C VAL A 40 -18.74 39.68 26.69
N SER A 41 -18.97 38.61 25.94
CA SER A 41 -18.62 37.27 26.38
C SER A 41 -17.17 37.05 26.00
N LYS A 42 -16.33 36.98 27.03
CA LYS A 42 -14.93 36.59 26.96
C LYS A 42 -14.90 35.15 26.42
N ALA A 43 -14.75 35.02 25.11
CA ALA A 43 -14.50 33.71 24.50
C ALA A 43 -13.16 33.23 25.03
N ALA A 44 -13.21 32.30 25.95
CA ALA A 44 -12.07 31.46 26.28
C ALA A 44 -11.68 30.74 24.97
N THR A 45 -10.56 31.14 24.39
CA THR A 45 -9.90 30.41 23.34
C THR A 45 -9.45 29.06 23.94
N SER A 46 -10.31 28.08 23.91
CA SER A 46 -9.92 26.71 24.06
C SER A 46 -9.10 26.38 22.81
N SER A 47 -7.79 26.47 22.93
CA SER A 47 -6.90 25.81 21.98
C SER A 47 -7.11 24.31 22.14
N THR A 48 -8.08 23.75 21.45
CA THR A 48 -8.17 22.33 21.23
C THR A 48 -7.03 22.00 20.28
N THR A 49 -5.87 21.65 20.84
CA THR A 49 -4.85 20.93 20.10
C THR A 49 -5.51 19.66 19.59
N ALA A 50 -5.65 19.54 18.28
CA ALA A 50 -6.14 18.30 17.68
C ALA A 50 -5.30 17.11 18.21
N PRO A 51 -5.92 15.97 18.50
CA PRO A 51 -5.18 14.79 18.93
C PRO A 51 -4.08 14.45 17.93
N ALA A 52 -2.92 14.03 18.41
CA ALA A 52 -1.76 13.71 17.58
C ALA A 52 -2.03 12.67 16.46
N GLY A 53 -3.11 11.89 16.61
CA GLY A 53 -3.50 10.88 15.63
C GLY A 53 -4.37 11.34 14.45
N ASP A 54 -4.84 12.60 14.45
CA ASP A 54 -5.87 13.05 13.50
C ASP A 54 -5.33 13.30 12.07
N ASP A 55 -4.04 13.51 11.93
CA ASP A 55 -3.37 13.72 10.63
C ASP A 55 -3.62 12.55 9.64
N ASN A 56 -3.91 11.36 10.15
CA ASN A 56 -4.02 10.13 9.36
C ASN A 56 -5.48 9.70 9.07
N LEU A 57 -6.46 10.45 9.56
CA LEU A 57 -7.87 10.06 9.48
C LEU A 57 -8.34 9.80 8.06
N ASN A 58 -8.12 10.73 7.12
CA ASN A 58 -8.56 10.56 5.74
C ASN A 58 -7.80 9.46 5.00
N ALA A 59 -6.51 9.26 5.33
CA ALA A 59 -5.70 8.20 4.74
C ALA A 59 -6.24 6.81 5.14
N VAL A 60 -6.47 6.59 6.43
CA VAL A 60 -7.02 5.32 6.95
C VAL A 60 -8.45 5.09 6.47
N LEU A 61 -9.28 6.15 6.45
CA LEU A 61 -10.65 6.06 5.93
C LEU A 61 -10.66 5.67 4.44
N TRP A 62 -9.76 6.24 3.64
CA TRP A 62 -9.62 5.91 2.22
C TRP A 62 -9.23 4.44 2.02
N MET A 63 -8.26 3.93 2.79
CA MET A 63 -7.89 2.51 2.74
C MET A 63 -9.05 1.58 3.10
N GLN A 64 -9.87 1.94 4.11
CA GLN A 64 -10.92 1.07 4.62
C GLN A 64 -12.26 1.18 3.88
N ARG A 65 -12.52 2.29 3.18
CA ARG A 65 -13.87 2.62 2.68
C ARG A 65 -13.94 3.00 1.21
N SER A 66 -12.80 3.27 0.55
CA SER A 66 -12.86 3.63 -0.87
C SER A 66 -12.79 2.41 -1.78
N GLU A 67 -13.62 2.39 -2.80
CA GLU A 67 -13.54 1.40 -3.87
C GLU A 67 -12.32 1.69 -4.78
N GLU A 68 -11.82 2.92 -4.78
CA GLU A 68 -10.62 3.31 -5.50
C GLU A 68 -9.38 2.61 -4.96
N TYR A 69 -9.22 2.52 -3.62
CA TYR A 69 -8.15 1.74 -3.00
C TYR A 69 -8.20 0.29 -3.43
N ARG A 70 -9.39 -0.31 -3.32
CA ARG A 70 -9.63 -1.69 -3.73
C ARG A 70 -9.31 -1.90 -5.21
N ALA A 71 -9.81 -1.01 -6.08
CA ALA A 71 -9.58 -1.11 -7.53
C ALA A 71 -8.09 -1.00 -7.88
N VAL A 72 -7.34 -0.09 -7.25
CA VAL A 72 -5.88 0.06 -7.47
C VAL A 72 -5.13 -1.19 -7.03
N ALA A 73 -5.44 -1.76 -5.87
CA ALA A 73 -4.82 -2.99 -5.40
C ALA A 73 -5.12 -4.18 -6.33
N GLU A 74 -6.39 -4.42 -6.65
CA GLU A 74 -6.82 -5.52 -7.53
C GLU A 74 -6.22 -5.40 -8.93
N GLN A 75 -6.19 -4.19 -9.53
CA GLN A 75 -5.58 -4.01 -10.85
C GLN A 75 -4.07 -4.27 -10.85
N THR A 76 -3.36 -3.88 -9.77
CA THR A 76 -1.93 -4.12 -9.60
C THR A 76 -1.64 -5.61 -9.61
N TYR A 77 -2.33 -6.39 -8.79
CA TYR A 77 -2.14 -7.85 -8.71
C TYR A 77 -2.55 -8.57 -9.98
N ARG A 78 -3.64 -8.16 -10.62
CA ARG A 78 -4.10 -8.73 -11.90
C ARG A 78 -3.11 -8.48 -13.03
N ALA A 79 -2.65 -7.23 -13.17
CA ALA A 79 -1.66 -6.87 -14.17
C ALA A 79 -0.32 -7.60 -13.97
N ALA A 80 0.07 -7.85 -12.71
CA ALA A 80 1.23 -8.66 -12.38
C ALA A 80 1.02 -10.13 -12.74
N ALA A 81 -0.15 -10.71 -12.44
CA ALA A 81 -0.47 -12.09 -12.80
C ALA A 81 -0.36 -12.35 -14.31
N ASP A 82 -0.80 -11.39 -15.14
CA ASP A 82 -0.70 -11.45 -16.61
C ASP A 82 0.77 -11.48 -17.11
N LYS A 83 1.72 -11.03 -16.28
CA LYS A 83 3.16 -11.01 -16.61
C LYS A 83 3.90 -12.27 -16.18
N LEU A 84 3.34 -13.14 -15.34
CA LEU A 84 4.05 -14.30 -14.78
C LEU A 84 4.64 -15.22 -15.84
N ASP A 85 3.87 -15.58 -16.85
CA ASP A 85 4.33 -16.51 -17.90
C ASP A 85 5.44 -15.88 -18.75
N SER A 86 5.38 -14.60 -19.05
CA SER A 86 6.43 -13.90 -19.80
C SER A 86 7.72 -13.76 -18.98
N ALA A 87 7.62 -13.49 -17.69
CA ALA A 87 8.76 -13.43 -16.78
C ALA A 87 9.43 -14.81 -16.59
N LEU A 88 8.63 -15.88 -16.50
CA LEU A 88 9.14 -17.26 -16.43
C LEU A 88 9.94 -17.66 -17.67
N LYS A 89 9.45 -17.35 -18.86
CA LYS A 89 10.07 -17.71 -20.15
C LYS A 89 11.39 -17.00 -20.43
N GLN A 90 11.58 -15.81 -19.91
CA GLN A 90 12.80 -15.01 -20.11
C GLN A 90 13.87 -15.40 -19.08
N LEU A 91 14.85 -16.21 -19.49
CA LEU A 91 15.86 -16.79 -18.59
C LEU A 91 16.75 -15.74 -17.88
N ASN A 92 16.93 -14.59 -18.50
CA ASN A 92 17.67 -13.42 -17.95
C ASN A 92 16.77 -12.42 -17.20
N TRP A 93 15.48 -12.75 -17.04
CA TRP A 93 14.58 -11.89 -16.27
C TRP A 93 14.87 -11.99 -14.77
N ASP A 94 15.16 -10.85 -14.14
CA ASP A 94 15.40 -10.72 -12.72
C ASP A 94 14.85 -9.38 -12.23
N ALA A 95 14.23 -9.36 -11.07
CA ALA A 95 13.68 -8.18 -10.44
C ALA A 95 14.57 -7.60 -9.33
N LEU A 96 15.69 -8.25 -9.00
CA LEU A 96 16.71 -7.66 -8.13
C LEU A 96 17.60 -6.70 -8.90
N VAL A 97 17.95 -5.59 -8.27
CA VAL A 97 18.97 -4.67 -8.82
C VAL A 97 20.32 -5.38 -8.88
N PRO A 98 21.21 -5.02 -9.83
CA PRO A 98 22.51 -5.68 -10.00
C PRO A 98 23.33 -5.71 -8.71
N GLU A 99 23.28 -4.66 -7.92
CA GLU A 99 24.04 -4.50 -6.67
C GLU A 99 23.60 -5.50 -5.57
N GLU A 100 22.38 -6.03 -5.68
CA GLU A 100 21.83 -7.01 -4.75
C GLU A 100 21.91 -8.44 -5.31
N ARG A 101 22.39 -8.63 -6.53
CA ARG A 101 22.55 -9.94 -7.18
C ARG A 101 24.00 -10.44 -7.07
N GLY A 102 24.27 -11.24 -6.04
CA GLY A 102 25.61 -11.79 -5.79
C GLY A 102 25.98 -13.02 -6.61
N ASN A 103 25.06 -13.63 -7.36
CA ASN A 103 25.24 -14.84 -8.16
C ASN A 103 24.36 -14.82 -9.42
N ALA A 104 24.64 -15.69 -10.38
CA ALA A 104 23.81 -15.81 -11.58
C ALA A 104 22.38 -16.26 -11.21
N ALA A 105 21.37 -15.57 -11.73
CA ALA A 105 19.97 -15.93 -11.53
C ALA A 105 19.53 -17.13 -12.40
N THR A 106 20.24 -17.38 -13.50
CA THR A 106 19.94 -18.47 -14.44
C THR A 106 20.06 -19.83 -13.76
N GLY A 107 19.05 -20.67 -13.92
CA GLY A 107 19.00 -22.00 -13.32
C GLY A 107 18.45 -22.05 -11.89
N LEU A 108 18.29 -20.90 -11.22
CA LEU A 108 17.65 -20.84 -9.92
C LEU A 108 16.12 -21.02 -10.05
N LYS A 109 15.51 -21.57 -8.99
CA LYS A 109 14.05 -21.68 -8.89
C LYS A 109 13.41 -20.28 -8.92
N PRO A 110 12.26 -20.13 -9.61
CA PRO A 110 11.59 -18.84 -9.67
C PRO A 110 10.93 -18.50 -8.33
N ALA A 111 11.00 -17.21 -7.95
CA ALA A 111 10.28 -16.68 -6.81
C ALA A 111 9.73 -15.28 -7.10
N VAL A 112 8.75 -14.89 -6.30
CA VAL A 112 8.26 -13.52 -6.15
C VAL A 112 8.56 -13.08 -4.73
N VAL A 113 9.10 -11.88 -4.57
CA VAL A 113 9.32 -11.24 -3.27
C VAL A 113 8.14 -10.31 -2.99
N LEU A 114 7.57 -10.42 -1.80
CA LEU A 114 6.48 -9.56 -1.36
C LEU A 114 6.83 -8.97 0.02
N ASP A 115 6.63 -7.67 0.18
CA ASP A 115 6.48 -7.13 1.53
C ASP A 115 5.20 -7.65 2.18
N VAL A 116 5.02 -7.42 3.48
CA VAL A 116 3.86 -7.93 4.24
C VAL A 116 2.85 -6.83 4.50
N ASP A 117 3.28 -5.76 5.17
CA ASP A 117 2.39 -4.74 5.72
C ASP A 117 1.96 -3.75 4.63
N GLU A 118 0.64 -3.57 4.45
CA GLU A 118 0.01 -2.78 3.37
C GLU A 118 0.37 -3.24 1.95
N THR A 119 1.01 -4.40 1.89
CA THR A 119 1.29 -5.10 0.62
C THR A 119 0.47 -6.38 0.50
N VAL A 120 0.60 -7.33 1.43
CA VAL A 120 -0.21 -8.56 1.40
C VAL A 120 -1.22 -8.63 2.55
N LEU A 121 -0.96 -7.95 3.68
CA LEU A 121 -1.84 -7.84 4.83
C LEU A 121 -2.23 -6.38 5.08
N ASP A 122 -3.52 -6.15 5.32
CA ASP A 122 -4.11 -4.86 5.65
C ASP A 122 -4.04 -4.62 7.17
N ASN A 123 -3.23 -3.65 7.58
CA ASN A 123 -3.11 -3.21 8.97
C ASN A 123 -3.85 -1.88 9.23
N SER A 124 -4.70 -1.42 8.33
CA SER A 124 -5.53 -0.24 8.56
C SER A 124 -6.37 -0.32 9.84
N PRO A 125 -6.81 -1.51 10.34
CA PRO A 125 -7.45 -1.61 11.65
C PRO A 125 -6.53 -1.22 12.83
N TYR A 126 -5.23 -1.50 12.75
CA TYR A 126 -4.26 -1.02 13.74
C TYR A 126 -4.10 0.50 13.66
N GLN A 127 -3.97 1.07 12.45
CA GLN A 127 -3.92 2.52 12.24
C GLN A 127 -5.18 3.21 12.79
N ALA A 128 -6.36 2.60 12.60
CA ALA A 128 -7.61 3.10 13.17
C ALA A 128 -7.63 3.06 14.71
N ARG A 129 -6.96 2.08 15.35
CA ARG A 129 -6.77 2.07 16.82
C ARG A 129 -5.92 3.26 17.27
N LEU A 130 -4.81 3.52 16.59
CA LEU A 130 -3.93 4.66 16.91
C LEU A 130 -4.71 5.98 16.82
N LEU A 131 -5.50 6.18 15.76
CA LEU A 131 -6.37 7.34 15.60
C LEU A 131 -7.38 7.49 16.75
N ARG A 132 -8.13 6.40 17.03
CA ARG A 132 -9.14 6.39 18.11
C ARG A 132 -8.54 6.73 19.46
N ASP A 133 -7.35 6.21 19.74
CA ASP A 133 -6.71 6.32 21.06
C ASP A 133 -5.77 7.54 21.14
N GLY A 134 -5.66 8.35 20.08
CA GLY A 134 -4.78 9.52 20.00
C GLY A 134 -3.30 9.16 20.20
N LYS A 135 -2.87 8.01 19.68
CA LYS A 135 -1.51 7.47 19.84
C LYS A 135 -0.74 7.44 18.55
N GLU A 136 0.57 7.50 18.69
CA GLU A 136 1.50 7.18 17.62
C GLU A 136 1.88 5.68 17.67
N TYR A 137 2.55 5.21 16.62
CA TYR A 137 3.13 3.86 16.58
C TYR A 137 4.09 3.63 17.76
N ASP A 138 3.96 2.47 18.39
CA ASP A 138 4.95 1.93 19.31
C ASP A 138 5.11 0.41 19.09
N ALA A 139 6.31 -0.10 19.35
CA ALA A 139 6.66 -1.48 19.05
C ALA A 139 5.82 -2.49 19.85
N LEU A 140 5.46 -2.19 21.11
CA LEU A 140 4.69 -3.11 21.96
C LEU A 140 3.25 -3.27 21.45
N SER A 141 2.57 -2.17 21.15
CA SER A 141 1.20 -2.22 20.60
C SER A 141 1.17 -2.85 19.19
N TRP A 142 2.23 -2.66 18.41
CA TRP A 142 2.40 -3.35 17.13
C TRP A 142 2.55 -4.87 17.31
N ASP A 143 3.41 -5.32 18.22
CA ASP A 143 3.59 -6.74 18.50
C ASP A 143 2.28 -7.39 18.97
N GLN A 144 1.50 -6.68 19.79
CA GLN A 144 0.17 -7.13 20.21
C GLN A 144 -0.79 -7.28 19.03
N TRP A 145 -0.81 -6.29 18.12
CA TRP A 145 -1.62 -6.38 16.90
C TRP A 145 -1.24 -7.58 16.03
N VAL A 146 0.05 -7.78 15.77
CA VAL A 146 0.52 -8.91 14.98
C VAL A 146 0.16 -10.25 15.65
N ALA A 147 0.26 -10.33 16.97
CA ALA A 147 -0.12 -11.53 17.75
C ALA A 147 -1.62 -11.86 17.65
N GLU A 148 -2.49 -10.86 17.39
CA GLU A 148 -3.92 -11.10 17.17
C GLU A 148 -4.22 -11.85 15.86
N LYS A 149 -3.34 -11.79 14.87
CA LYS A 149 -3.47 -12.46 13.54
C LYS A 149 -4.78 -12.11 12.83
N LYS A 150 -5.22 -10.84 12.94
CA LYS A 150 -6.51 -10.35 12.42
C LYS A 150 -6.40 -9.51 11.15
N ALA A 151 -5.18 -9.26 10.67
CA ALA A 151 -5.00 -8.57 9.42
C ALA A 151 -5.63 -9.36 8.27
N THR A 152 -6.41 -8.70 7.44
CA THR A 152 -7.04 -9.31 6.25
C THR A 152 -6.11 -9.22 5.05
N ALA A 153 -6.39 -9.99 4.00
CA ALA A 153 -5.60 -9.91 2.77
C ALA A 153 -5.90 -8.61 2.02
N ILE A 154 -4.85 -7.97 1.48
CA ILE A 154 -5.01 -6.87 0.51
C ILE A 154 -5.79 -7.38 -0.72
N PRO A 155 -6.73 -6.60 -1.27
CA PRO A 155 -7.55 -7.01 -2.41
C PRO A 155 -6.70 -7.47 -3.61
N GLY A 156 -7.02 -8.63 -4.16
CA GLY A 156 -6.35 -9.22 -5.33
C GLY A 156 -5.12 -10.08 -5.02
N VAL A 157 -4.49 -9.96 -3.84
CA VAL A 157 -3.24 -10.68 -3.54
C VAL A 157 -3.42 -12.20 -3.49
N VAL A 158 -4.53 -12.69 -2.95
CA VAL A 158 -4.77 -14.14 -2.81
C VAL A 158 -4.87 -14.83 -4.17
N ASP A 159 -5.54 -14.19 -5.13
CA ASP A 159 -5.67 -14.72 -6.49
C ASP A 159 -4.33 -14.70 -7.23
N PHE A 160 -3.56 -13.61 -7.09
CA PHE A 160 -2.19 -13.54 -7.59
C PHE A 160 -1.31 -14.63 -6.99
N ALA A 161 -1.34 -14.82 -5.68
CA ALA A 161 -0.55 -15.81 -4.97
C ALA A 161 -0.88 -17.24 -5.43
N LYS A 162 -2.16 -17.56 -5.62
CA LYS A 162 -2.60 -18.85 -6.19
C LYS A 162 -2.09 -19.03 -7.62
N ALA A 163 -2.18 -17.98 -8.45
CA ALA A 163 -1.71 -18.03 -9.84
C ALA A 163 -0.20 -18.24 -9.92
N ALA A 164 0.60 -17.60 -9.05
CA ALA A 164 2.03 -17.79 -8.95
C ALA A 164 2.39 -19.20 -8.47
N ASN A 165 1.76 -19.67 -7.39
CA ASN A 165 1.98 -21.00 -6.81
C ASN A 165 1.64 -22.12 -7.79
N ALA A 166 0.55 -22.00 -8.55
CA ALA A 166 0.17 -22.97 -9.59
C ALA A 166 1.21 -23.10 -10.72
N ARG A 167 2.09 -22.11 -10.88
CA ARG A 167 3.23 -22.10 -11.84
C ARG A 167 4.55 -22.55 -11.21
N GLY A 168 4.53 -23.04 -9.98
CA GLY A 168 5.74 -23.43 -9.25
C GLY A 168 6.63 -22.26 -8.82
N ILE A 169 6.06 -21.05 -8.74
CA ILE A 169 6.76 -19.85 -8.26
C ILE A 169 6.64 -19.78 -6.74
N THR A 170 7.78 -19.71 -6.06
CA THR A 170 7.82 -19.57 -4.60
C THR A 170 7.49 -18.12 -4.18
N LEU A 171 6.67 -17.96 -3.15
CA LEU A 171 6.43 -16.65 -2.55
C LEU A 171 7.35 -16.47 -1.35
N ILE A 172 8.14 -15.40 -1.36
CA ILE A 172 9.07 -15.00 -0.29
C ILE A 172 8.57 -13.70 0.32
N TYR A 173 8.38 -13.69 1.63
CA TYR A 173 7.91 -12.53 2.37
C TYR A 173 9.07 -11.83 3.06
N ILE A 174 9.38 -10.59 2.64
CA ILE A 174 10.44 -9.76 3.23
C ILE A 174 9.79 -8.59 3.96
N SER A 175 9.74 -8.64 5.28
CA SER A 175 9.00 -7.69 6.10
C SER A 175 9.86 -7.04 7.17
N ASN A 176 9.50 -5.83 7.57
CA ASN A 176 10.04 -5.19 8.76
C ASN A 176 9.35 -5.63 10.07
N ARG A 177 8.43 -6.58 10.02
CA ARG A 177 8.06 -7.36 11.20
C ARG A 177 9.30 -8.08 11.72
N ALA A 178 9.58 -7.93 13.02
CA ALA A 178 10.75 -8.56 13.62
C ALA A 178 10.67 -10.10 13.57
N VAL A 179 11.82 -10.76 13.56
CA VAL A 179 11.90 -12.23 13.46
C VAL A 179 11.15 -12.97 14.59
N HIS A 180 10.99 -12.36 15.76
CA HIS A 180 10.22 -12.97 16.86
C HIS A 180 8.70 -13.01 16.57
N LEU A 181 8.20 -12.22 15.61
CA LEU A 181 6.82 -12.21 15.17
C LEU A 181 6.54 -13.21 14.01
N LYS A 182 7.55 -13.98 13.61
CA LYS A 182 7.48 -14.88 12.44
C LYS A 182 6.28 -15.83 12.51
N ASP A 183 6.11 -16.53 13.63
CA ASP A 183 5.07 -17.55 13.75
C ASP A 183 3.66 -16.95 13.67
N ALA A 184 3.44 -15.82 14.32
CA ALA A 184 2.17 -15.09 14.23
C ALA A 184 1.91 -14.58 12.80
N THR A 185 2.94 -14.07 12.13
CA THR A 185 2.85 -13.57 10.75
C THR A 185 2.53 -14.71 9.79
N LEU A 186 3.25 -15.83 9.83
CA LEU A 186 2.99 -16.99 8.98
C LEU A 186 1.60 -17.59 9.23
N ALA A 187 1.16 -17.64 10.48
CA ALA A 187 -0.19 -18.08 10.82
C ALA A 187 -1.26 -17.15 10.21
N ASN A 188 -1.07 -15.83 10.27
CA ASN A 188 -2.00 -14.87 9.65
C ASN A 188 -1.99 -14.99 8.12
N LEU A 189 -0.83 -15.08 7.47
CA LEU A 189 -0.73 -15.28 6.02
C LEU A 189 -1.52 -16.52 5.58
N ARG A 190 -1.33 -17.66 6.26
CA ARG A 190 -2.06 -18.90 5.96
C ARG A 190 -3.57 -18.76 6.19
N SER A 191 -3.98 -18.06 7.25
CA SER A 191 -5.42 -17.88 7.57
C SER A 191 -6.18 -17.09 6.52
N VAL A 192 -5.50 -16.19 5.80
CA VAL A 192 -6.10 -15.42 4.70
C VAL A 192 -5.91 -16.08 3.32
N GLY A 193 -5.35 -17.29 3.28
CA GLY A 193 -5.20 -18.07 2.06
C GLY A 193 -3.93 -17.80 1.25
N LEU A 194 -2.94 -17.15 1.86
CA LEU A 194 -1.63 -16.93 1.23
C LEU A 194 -0.69 -18.12 1.46
N PRO A 195 -0.01 -18.63 0.41
CA PRO A 195 0.95 -19.71 0.54
C PRO A 195 2.13 -19.29 1.41
N ALA A 196 2.38 -20.04 2.48
CA ALA A 196 3.56 -19.94 3.31
C ALA A 196 4.04 -21.37 3.58
N ALA A 197 4.90 -21.88 2.67
CA ALA A 197 5.27 -23.29 2.60
C ALA A 197 5.94 -23.76 3.90
N ASP A 198 6.93 -23.01 4.36
CA ASP A 198 7.65 -23.24 5.60
C ASP A 198 8.20 -21.93 6.15
N ASP A 199 8.98 -22.00 7.22
CA ASP A 199 9.56 -20.84 7.90
C ASP A 199 10.61 -20.10 7.08
N SER A 200 11.22 -20.75 6.08
CA SER A 200 12.29 -20.16 5.27
C SER A 200 11.79 -19.11 4.27
N VAL A 201 10.48 -19.04 4.04
CA VAL A 201 9.88 -18.05 3.14
C VAL A 201 9.64 -16.69 3.81
N PHE A 202 9.84 -16.59 5.13
CA PHE A 202 9.71 -15.32 5.87
C PHE A 202 11.08 -14.79 6.29
N LEU A 203 11.43 -13.62 5.78
CA LEU A 203 12.66 -12.89 6.05
C LEU A 203 12.31 -11.57 6.79
N GLY A 204 12.18 -11.68 8.12
CA GLY A 204 11.83 -10.56 8.99
C GLY A 204 13.00 -9.65 9.34
N LEU A 205 12.71 -8.53 9.98
CA LEU A 205 13.71 -7.65 10.58
C LEU A 205 14.49 -8.42 11.66
N GLY A 206 15.82 -8.38 11.58
CA GLY A 206 16.70 -9.18 12.43
C GLY A 206 17.14 -10.50 11.80
N THR A 207 16.71 -10.82 10.56
CA THR A 207 17.30 -11.94 9.80
C THR A 207 18.78 -11.66 9.54
N VAL A 208 19.65 -12.52 10.07
CA VAL A 208 21.11 -12.39 9.86
C VAL A 208 21.45 -12.90 8.46
N VAL A 209 22.17 -12.08 7.70
CA VAL A 209 22.67 -12.41 6.37
C VAL A 209 24.20 -12.32 6.38
N GLN A 210 24.86 -13.46 6.20
CA GLN A 210 26.31 -13.49 6.21
C GLN A 210 26.91 -12.63 5.10
N GLY A 211 27.87 -11.79 5.44
CA GLY A 211 28.54 -10.90 4.48
C GLY A 211 27.73 -9.68 4.06
N CYS A 212 26.59 -9.41 4.71
CA CYS A 212 25.82 -8.20 4.51
C CYS A 212 25.46 -7.54 5.84
N GLU A 213 25.85 -6.30 6.02
CA GLU A 213 25.50 -5.50 7.20
C GLU A 213 24.16 -4.81 6.96
N GLN A 214 23.17 -5.13 7.80
CA GLN A 214 21.87 -4.50 7.73
C GLN A 214 21.89 -3.15 8.44
N ASN A 215 21.55 -2.09 7.74
CA ASN A 215 21.40 -0.75 8.31
C ASN A 215 19.92 -0.48 8.64
N GLY A 216 19.60 -0.36 9.94
CA GLY A 216 18.23 -0.10 10.39
C GLY A 216 17.23 -1.13 9.85
N SER A 217 16.17 -0.64 9.23
CA SER A 217 15.10 -1.46 8.64
C SER A 217 15.27 -1.75 7.14
N GLU A 218 16.40 -1.37 6.53
CA GLU A 218 16.68 -1.61 5.11
C GLU A 218 16.53 -3.09 4.75
N LYS A 219 15.99 -3.38 3.57
CA LYS A 219 15.67 -4.75 3.14
C LYS A 219 16.71 -5.35 2.17
N ASN A 220 17.74 -4.61 1.80
CA ASN A 220 18.76 -5.02 0.81
C ASN A 220 19.41 -6.37 1.15
N CYS A 221 19.87 -6.60 2.38
CA CYS A 221 20.48 -7.87 2.78
C CYS A 221 19.51 -9.06 2.65
N ARG A 222 18.25 -8.86 3.00
CA ARG A 222 17.21 -9.89 2.90
C ARG A 222 16.84 -10.17 1.45
N ARG A 223 16.85 -9.17 0.56
CA ARG A 223 16.70 -9.36 -0.89
C ARG A 223 17.91 -10.11 -1.48
N GLN A 224 19.14 -9.78 -1.07
CA GLN A 224 20.33 -10.55 -1.45
C GLN A 224 20.20 -12.03 -1.03
N LEU A 225 19.76 -12.30 0.21
CA LEU A 225 19.55 -13.67 0.68
C LEU A 225 18.51 -14.43 -0.17
N ALA A 226 17.40 -13.79 -0.50
CA ALA A 226 16.43 -14.37 -1.44
C ALA A 226 17.06 -14.61 -2.81
N GLY A 227 17.84 -13.65 -3.29
CA GLY A 227 18.55 -13.74 -4.58
C GLY A 227 19.59 -14.87 -4.67
N GLN A 228 20.24 -15.22 -3.57
CA GLN A 228 21.16 -16.36 -3.53
C GLN A 228 20.46 -17.69 -3.84
N LYS A 229 19.20 -17.83 -3.48
CA LYS A 229 18.41 -19.07 -3.60
C LYS A 229 17.47 -19.10 -4.79
N TYR A 230 17.03 -17.90 -5.23
CA TYR A 230 15.95 -17.79 -6.20
C TYR A 230 16.27 -16.78 -7.31
N ARG A 231 15.71 -17.03 -8.50
CA ARG A 231 15.53 -16.04 -9.54
C ARG A 231 14.26 -15.25 -9.21
N VAL A 232 14.41 -14.00 -8.80
CA VAL A 232 13.31 -13.14 -8.39
C VAL A 232 12.62 -12.57 -9.62
N LEU A 233 11.40 -13.01 -9.90
CA LEU A 233 10.64 -12.57 -11.07
C LEU A 233 9.98 -11.21 -10.87
N MET A 234 9.48 -10.98 -9.67
CA MET A 234 8.76 -9.75 -9.32
C MET A 234 9.01 -9.39 -7.86
N GLN A 235 8.89 -8.10 -7.56
CA GLN A 235 8.84 -7.59 -6.19
C GLN A 235 7.56 -6.78 -6.02
N PHE A 236 6.94 -6.91 -4.84
CA PHE A 236 5.76 -6.14 -4.42
C PHE A 236 6.06 -5.42 -3.11
N GLY A 237 5.57 -4.19 -3.00
CA GLY A 237 5.74 -3.37 -1.81
C GLY A 237 4.90 -2.11 -1.88
N ASP A 238 4.73 -1.44 -0.77
CA ASP A 238 4.08 -0.13 -0.65
C ASP A 238 5.10 1.01 -0.48
N GLN A 239 6.39 0.65 -0.31
CA GLN A 239 7.50 1.59 -0.09
C GLN A 239 8.61 1.40 -1.13
N LEU A 240 9.36 2.46 -1.48
CA LEU A 240 10.55 2.35 -2.35
C LEU A 240 11.60 1.40 -1.75
N GLY A 241 11.73 1.37 -0.42
CA GLY A 241 12.66 0.50 0.29
C GLY A 241 12.38 -1.00 0.13
N ASP A 242 11.21 -1.38 -0.37
CA ASP A 242 10.86 -2.76 -0.67
C ASP A 242 11.56 -3.27 -1.92
N PHE A 243 11.91 -2.37 -2.83
CA PHE A 243 12.46 -2.68 -4.15
C PHE A 243 13.96 -2.44 -4.26
N VAL A 244 14.44 -1.39 -3.60
CA VAL A 244 15.83 -0.92 -3.69
C VAL A 244 16.23 -0.25 -2.37
N GLN A 245 17.52 -0.24 -2.07
CA GLN A 245 18.04 0.48 -0.91
C GLN A 245 17.84 1.99 -1.06
N VAL A 246 17.27 2.63 -0.02
CA VAL A 246 17.08 4.10 0.05
C VAL A 246 18.15 4.70 0.96
N SER A 247 19.37 4.86 0.45
CA SER A 247 20.52 5.34 1.22
C SER A 247 20.35 6.75 1.76
N ALA A 248 19.60 7.60 1.07
CA ALA A 248 19.25 8.95 1.51
C ALA A 248 17.74 9.13 1.40
N ASN A 249 17.06 9.25 2.54
CA ASN A 249 15.62 9.41 2.56
C ASN A 249 15.21 10.89 2.50
N THR A 250 15.38 11.49 1.31
CA THR A 250 14.90 12.84 0.98
C THR A 250 13.98 12.79 -0.24
N ARG A 251 13.11 13.80 -0.41
CA ARG A 251 12.23 13.90 -1.61
C ARG A 251 13.05 13.78 -2.90
N GLN A 252 14.20 14.47 -2.97
CA GLN A 252 15.07 14.46 -4.15
C GLN A 252 15.67 13.07 -4.43
N ALA A 253 16.23 12.41 -3.42
CA ALA A 253 16.85 11.10 -3.57
C ALA A 253 15.81 10.02 -3.92
N ARG A 254 14.64 10.06 -3.30
CA ARG A 254 13.51 9.17 -3.64
C ARG A 254 13.04 9.38 -5.08
N GLY A 255 12.95 10.64 -5.53
CA GLY A 255 12.62 10.99 -6.92
C GLY A 255 13.66 10.48 -7.91
N ALA A 256 14.95 10.56 -7.58
CA ALA A 256 16.02 10.02 -8.41
C ALA A 256 15.96 8.51 -8.56
N LEU A 257 15.68 7.76 -7.46
CA LEU A 257 15.47 6.31 -7.51
C LEU A 257 14.25 5.95 -8.38
N LEU A 258 13.13 6.65 -8.23
CA LEU A 258 11.96 6.43 -9.06
C LEU A 258 12.28 6.65 -10.55
N GLN A 259 13.03 7.69 -10.88
CA GLN A 259 13.44 7.98 -12.25
C GLN A 259 14.41 6.92 -12.79
N GLN A 260 15.38 6.49 -11.99
CA GLN A 260 16.36 5.47 -12.37
C GLN A 260 15.70 4.13 -12.72
N TYR A 261 14.70 3.73 -11.96
CA TYR A 261 14.01 2.45 -12.11
C TYR A 261 12.61 2.58 -12.70
N HIS A 262 12.29 3.72 -13.34
CA HIS A 262 10.96 3.99 -13.91
C HIS A 262 10.41 2.82 -14.73
N ASP A 263 11.23 2.24 -15.60
CA ASP A 263 10.84 1.14 -16.48
C ASP A 263 10.63 -0.22 -15.78
N TRP A 264 10.97 -0.32 -14.51
CA TRP A 264 10.77 -1.53 -13.72
C TRP A 264 9.39 -1.57 -13.07
N PHE A 265 8.82 -0.41 -12.74
CA PHE A 265 7.46 -0.31 -12.22
C PHE A 265 6.43 -0.76 -13.27
N GLY A 266 5.49 -1.60 -12.84
CA GLY A 266 4.50 -2.24 -13.72
C GLY A 266 5.05 -3.38 -14.61
N LYS A 267 6.34 -3.76 -14.40
CA LYS A 267 6.98 -4.91 -15.10
C LYS A 267 7.58 -5.90 -14.11
N ARG A 268 8.54 -5.45 -13.32
CA ARG A 268 9.29 -6.23 -12.32
C ARG A 268 8.90 -5.84 -10.91
N TRP A 269 8.57 -4.57 -10.70
CA TRP A 269 8.21 -3.95 -9.42
C TRP A 269 6.77 -3.49 -9.45
N TRP A 270 6.02 -3.84 -8.41
CA TRP A 270 4.59 -3.61 -8.32
C TRP A 270 4.27 -2.88 -7.01
N MET A 271 4.04 -1.57 -7.13
CA MET A 271 3.76 -0.69 -5.99
C MET A 271 2.29 -0.77 -5.59
N LEU A 272 2.04 -0.97 -4.30
CA LEU A 272 0.73 -0.84 -3.68
C LEU A 272 0.60 0.56 -3.05
N PRO A 273 -0.61 1.13 -2.97
CA PRO A 273 -0.80 2.43 -2.34
C PRO A 273 -0.80 2.33 -0.81
N ASN A 274 -0.03 3.16 -0.15
CA ASN A 274 -0.12 3.38 1.30
C ASN A 274 -0.05 4.88 1.61
N PRO A 275 -1.20 5.54 1.87
CA PRO A 275 -1.26 6.95 2.26
C PRO A 275 -1.10 7.16 3.76
N SER A 276 -1.06 6.09 4.59
CA SER A 276 -1.15 6.21 6.04
C SER A 276 0.21 6.36 6.74
N TYR A 277 1.24 5.74 6.19
CA TYR A 277 2.63 5.85 6.69
C TYR A 277 3.63 5.40 5.61
N GLY A 278 4.90 5.66 5.86
CA GLY A 278 5.96 5.19 4.98
C GLY A 278 7.18 6.11 4.98
N GLY A 279 8.26 5.71 4.31
CA GLY A 279 9.48 6.48 4.22
C GLY A 279 9.33 7.89 3.62
N TRP A 280 8.24 8.15 2.91
CA TRP A 280 7.89 9.47 2.37
C TRP A 280 7.57 10.50 3.47
N GLU A 281 7.04 10.07 4.61
CA GLU A 281 6.66 10.94 5.71
C GLU A 281 7.89 11.47 6.47
N PRO A 282 8.79 10.63 7.04
CA PRO A 282 9.94 11.12 7.79
C PRO A 282 10.95 11.90 6.94
N ALA A 283 10.92 11.75 5.62
CA ALA A 283 11.69 12.58 4.71
C ALA A 283 11.41 14.09 4.87
N GLN A 284 10.25 14.47 5.41
CA GLN A 284 9.85 15.87 5.60
C GLN A 284 10.42 16.47 6.88
N PHE A 285 10.87 15.64 7.85
CA PHE A 285 11.48 16.09 9.12
C PHE A 285 12.83 15.44 9.39
N ASN A 286 13.66 15.33 8.34
CA ASN A 286 15.06 14.82 8.39
C ASN A 286 15.17 13.39 8.97
N ASN A 287 14.11 12.59 8.91
CA ASN A 287 14.07 11.22 9.44
C ASN A 287 14.27 11.12 10.96
N ASP A 288 14.04 12.21 11.69
CA ASP A 288 14.29 12.28 13.13
C ASP A 288 12.96 12.19 13.91
N TYR A 289 12.58 10.97 14.26
CA TYR A 289 11.41 10.68 15.11
C TYR A 289 11.60 11.08 16.58
N ALA A 290 12.83 11.42 17.03
CA ALA A 290 13.07 11.91 18.38
C ALA A 290 12.57 13.36 18.57
N GLN A 291 12.35 14.10 17.48
CA GLN A 291 11.76 15.44 17.56
C GLN A 291 10.34 15.39 18.16
N PRO A 292 9.94 16.44 18.92
CA PRO A 292 8.58 16.56 19.43
C PRO A 292 7.54 16.44 18.30
N TRP A 293 6.40 15.83 18.59
CA TRP A 293 5.32 15.67 17.62
C TRP A 293 4.97 16.97 16.90
N GLN A 294 4.83 18.09 17.65
CA GLN A 294 4.49 19.40 17.07
C GLN A 294 5.51 19.82 15.99
N THR A 295 6.81 19.63 16.27
CA THR A 295 7.87 19.98 15.32
C THR A 295 7.77 19.16 14.04
N ARG A 296 7.51 17.85 14.17
CA ARG A 296 7.34 16.95 13.01
C ARG A 296 6.07 17.29 12.22
N HIS A 297 4.98 17.63 12.92
CA HIS A 297 3.73 18.05 12.30
C HIS A 297 3.90 19.39 11.55
N ASP A 298 4.57 20.38 12.14
CA ASP A 298 4.83 21.68 11.49
C ASP A 298 5.72 21.51 10.25
N ALA A 299 6.72 20.64 10.31
CA ALA A 299 7.56 20.31 9.16
C ALA A 299 6.74 19.67 8.01
N LYS A 300 5.83 18.75 8.32
CA LYS A 300 4.91 18.17 7.33
C LYS A 300 4.01 19.25 6.69
N ARG A 301 3.45 20.14 7.49
CA ARG A 301 2.64 21.27 6.98
C ARG A 301 3.45 22.22 6.10
N ALA A 302 4.67 22.54 6.50
CA ALA A 302 5.56 23.41 5.72
C ALA A 302 5.99 22.80 4.38
N ALA A 303 5.97 21.46 4.26
CA ALA A 303 6.30 20.76 3.02
C ALA A 303 5.15 20.78 1.99
N LEU A 304 3.96 21.24 2.35
CA LEU A 304 2.82 21.34 1.42
C LEU A 304 3.05 22.48 0.42
N GLU A 305 2.75 22.21 -0.83
CA GLU A 305 2.74 23.21 -1.91
C GLU A 305 1.37 23.88 -1.94
N VAL A 306 1.28 25.14 -1.46
CA VAL A 306 0.03 25.90 -1.38
C VAL A 306 -0.11 26.78 -2.62
N ALA A 307 -1.26 26.71 -3.31
CA ALA A 307 -1.60 27.61 -4.40
C ALA A 307 -1.65 29.07 -3.87
N ARG A 308 -1.07 30.00 -4.60
CA ARG A 308 -1.06 31.44 -4.32
C ARG A 308 -2.21 32.14 -5.00
#